data_33937bf5c083b4dc215defb371ad9644
#
_entry.id   33937bf5c083b4dc215defb371ad9644
#
_cell.length_a   1.000
_cell.length_b   1.000
_cell.length_c   1.000
_cell.angle_alpha   90.00
_cell.angle_beta   90.00
_cell.angle_gamma   90.00
#
_symmetry.space_group_name_H-M   'P 1'
#
loop_
_entity.id
_entity.type
_entity.pdbx_description
1 polymer ?
#
loop_
_entity_poly.entity_id
_entity_poly.type
_entity_poly.pdbx_seq_one_letter_code
_entity_poly.pdbx_strand_id
1 'polypeptide(L)'
;MAELKERYIRFDWAIKRLLRQKANFGVLEGFLTVFLNEEVKIIDILESEGNQSAADDKFNRVDIKAKNSKGEIIIVEIQNTSELYYLERVLYGVAKAITEHINLGNSYKEVKKVYSISILYFDLGKGSDYIYVGQNNFVGLHTKDQLIISTKEKDNIVRKSPSEIFPTYILVRVNEFNSVAKSPLEEWVNYLKNGVIAADTKAPGLQEARKKLKYYEMSDAERHAYDEHLNAIMIQNDVLTNAKQEGRAEGRAEEKKAIALSLLAQNVAPEIIVQATGLSIEEIKKL
;
A
#
# COMPACT_ATOMS: atom_id res chain seq x y z
N MET A 1 30.55 -13.19 22.15
CA MET A 1 30.40 -12.65 20.79
C MET A 1 28.94 -12.35 20.61
N ALA A 2 28.57 -11.09 20.47
CA ALA A 2 27.16 -10.71 20.20
C ALA A 2 26.79 -11.35 18.85
N GLU A 3 25.74 -12.18 18.83
CA GLU A 3 25.14 -12.65 17.58
C GLU A 3 24.84 -11.40 16.74
N LEU A 4 25.54 -11.27 15.60
CA LEU A 4 25.18 -10.31 14.58
C LEU A 4 23.75 -10.65 14.17
N LYS A 5 22.77 -9.86 14.67
CA LYS A 5 21.37 -10.00 14.22
C LYS A 5 21.39 -9.96 12.70
N GLU A 6 20.93 -11.04 12.07
CA GLU A 6 20.79 -11.11 10.62
C GLU A 6 19.96 -9.92 10.17
N ARG A 7 20.53 -9.03 9.36
CA ARG A 7 19.88 -7.86 8.79
C ARG A 7 19.44 -8.20 7.37
N TYR A 8 18.14 -8.09 7.12
CA TYR A 8 17.58 -8.30 5.80
C TYR A 8 17.31 -6.97 5.11
N ILE A 9 17.42 -7.00 3.79
CA ILE A 9 17.12 -5.84 2.94
C ILE A 9 15.63 -5.58 2.98
N ARG A 10 15.23 -4.31 3.06
CA ARG A 10 13.82 -3.92 3.01
C ARG A 10 13.18 -4.32 1.68
N PHE A 11 11.92 -4.70 1.74
CA PHE A 11 11.19 -5.20 0.58
C PHE A 11 11.01 -4.14 -0.51
N ASP A 12 10.87 -2.87 -0.16
CA ASP A 12 10.78 -1.75 -1.11
C ASP A 12 12.04 -1.59 -1.98
N TRP A 13 13.21 -1.84 -1.41
CA TRP A 13 14.44 -1.90 -2.17
C TRP A 13 14.55 -3.18 -3.01
N ALA A 14 14.24 -4.31 -2.39
CA ALA A 14 14.36 -5.63 -3.03
C ALA A 14 13.44 -5.76 -4.24
N ILE A 15 12.20 -5.27 -4.15
CA ILE A 15 11.20 -5.36 -5.22
C ILE A 15 11.64 -4.61 -6.48
N LYS A 16 12.32 -3.49 -6.32
CA LYS A 16 12.78 -2.64 -7.45
C LYS A 16 14.02 -3.19 -8.14
N ARG A 17 14.88 -3.88 -7.41
CA ARG A 17 16.21 -4.25 -7.90
C ARG A 17 16.45 -5.75 -8.05
N LEU A 18 15.92 -6.55 -7.16
CA LEU A 18 16.21 -7.98 -7.09
C LEU A 18 15.05 -8.87 -7.55
N LEU A 19 13.82 -8.54 -7.14
CA LEU A 19 12.68 -9.44 -7.32
C LEU A 19 12.11 -9.44 -8.76
N ARG A 20 12.57 -8.53 -9.61
CA ARG A 20 12.28 -8.55 -11.05
C ARG A 20 13.06 -9.61 -11.83
N GLN A 21 14.10 -10.18 -11.24
CA GLN A 21 14.92 -11.23 -11.85
C GLN A 21 14.25 -12.59 -11.64
N LYS A 22 14.17 -13.41 -12.70
CA LYS A 22 13.54 -14.76 -12.64
C LYS A 22 14.10 -15.63 -11.51
N ALA A 23 15.41 -15.53 -11.24
CA ALA A 23 16.06 -16.25 -10.15
C ALA A 23 15.49 -15.95 -8.76
N ASN A 24 14.79 -14.83 -8.61
CA ASN A 24 14.25 -14.35 -7.33
C ASN A 24 12.71 -14.40 -7.27
N PHE A 25 12.05 -14.92 -8.29
CA PHE A 25 10.58 -15.01 -8.34
C PHE A 25 9.98 -15.76 -7.17
N GLY A 26 10.67 -16.76 -6.61
CA GLY A 26 10.17 -17.50 -5.44
C GLY A 26 9.85 -16.63 -4.23
N VAL A 27 10.60 -15.54 -4.01
CA VAL A 27 10.29 -14.56 -2.95
C VAL A 27 8.98 -13.83 -3.26
N LEU A 28 8.85 -13.32 -4.49
CA LEU A 28 7.67 -12.57 -4.93
C LEU A 28 6.43 -13.48 -5.04
N GLU A 29 6.58 -14.67 -5.59
CA GLU A 29 5.52 -15.68 -5.65
C GLU A 29 5.01 -16.05 -4.26
N GLY A 30 5.93 -16.25 -3.31
CA GLY A 30 5.56 -16.52 -1.92
C GLY A 30 4.79 -15.38 -1.26
N PHE A 31 5.25 -14.15 -1.46
CA PHE A 31 4.52 -12.96 -1.04
C PHE A 31 3.10 -12.93 -1.62
N LEU A 32 2.98 -13.05 -2.93
CA LEU A 32 1.70 -13.01 -3.62
C LEU A 32 0.77 -14.17 -3.21
N THR A 33 1.32 -15.38 -3.04
CA THR A 33 0.56 -16.55 -2.57
C THR A 33 -0.09 -16.29 -1.22
N VAL A 34 0.63 -15.66 -0.30
CA VAL A 34 0.10 -15.35 1.03
C VAL A 34 -0.96 -14.24 0.99
N PHE A 35 -0.71 -13.16 0.23
CA PHE A 35 -1.64 -12.03 0.18
C PHE A 35 -2.90 -12.30 -0.65
N LEU A 36 -2.81 -13.13 -1.67
CA LEU A 36 -3.96 -13.54 -2.48
C LEU A 36 -4.66 -14.80 -1.96
N ASN A 37 -4.08 -15.46 -0.93
CA ASN A 37 -4.57 -16.71 -0.36
C ASN A 37 -4.78 -17.82 -1.42
N GLU A 38 -3.93 -17.83 -2.44
CA GLU A 38 -3.89 -18.85 -3.49
C GLU A 38 -2.48 -19.00 -4.06
N GLU A 39 -2.14 -20.18 -4.56
CA GLU A 39 -0.81 -20.39 -5.16
C GLU A 39 -0.63 -19.52 -6.40
N VAL A 40 0.41 -18.69 -6.37
CA VAL A 40 0.76 -17.79 -7.47
C VAL A 40 2.07 -18.24 -8.12
N LYS A 41 2.04 -18.41 -9.44
CA LYS A 41 3.22 -18.60 -10.28
C LYS A 41 3.34 -17.48 -11.28
N ILE A 42 4.46 -16.77 -11.26
CA ILE A 42 4.74 -15.66 -12.17
C ILE A 42 5.31 -16.23 -13.47
N ILE A 43 4.66 -15.89 -14.58
CA ILE A 43 5.16 -16.25 -15.91
C ILE A 43 5.93 -15.10 -16.56
N ASP A 44 5.58 -13.85 -16.20
CA ASP A 44 6.21 -12.68 -16.79
C ASP A 44 6.16 -11.47 -15.85
N ILE A 45 7.19 -10.63 -15.92
CA ILE A 45 7.20 -9.28 -15.34
C ILE A 45 6.97 -8.31 -16.50
N LEU A 46 5.86 -7.61 -16.42
CA LEU A 46 5.44 -6.65 -17.42
C LEU A 46 6.12 -5.30 -17.20
N GLU A 47 6.06 -4.43 -18.22
CA GLU A 47 6.51 -3.05 -18.05
C GLU A 47 5.73 -2.36 -16.93
N SER A 48 6.46 -1.78 -15.99
CA SER A 48 5.88 -1.12 -14.83
C SER A 48 5.47 0.33 -15.11
N GLU A 49 5.91 0.88 -16.23
CA GLU A 49 5.52 2.19 -16.74
C GLU A 49 4.37 1.99 -17.71
N GLY A 50 3.23 2.64 -17.44
CA GLY A 50 2.08 2.61 -18.34
C GLY A 50 2.45 3.30 -19.66
N ASN A 51 2.19 2.65 -20.80
CA ASN A 51 2.40 3.25 -22.11
C ASN A 51 1.53 4.50 -22.24
N GLN A 52 2.15 5.61 -22.60
CA GLN A 52 1.41 6.77 -23.08
C GLN A 52 0.91 6.45 -24.50
N SER A 53 -0.36 6.11 -24.62
CA SER A 53 -1.00 5.87 -25.91
C SER A 53 -1.27 7.18 -26.66
N ALA A 54 -1.34 8.29 -25.92
CA ALA A 54 -1.44 9.65 -26.42
C ALA A 54 -0.49 10.57 -25.64
N ALA A 55 -0.05 11.68 -26.23
CA ALA A 55 0.90 12.62 -25.63
C ALA A 55 0.39 13.29 -24.35
N ASP A 56 -0.91 13.31 -24.15
CA ASP A 56 -1.63 13.87 -22.99
C ASP A 56 -2.05 12.82 -21.95
N ASP A 57 -1.75 11.53 -22.19
CA ASP A 57 -1.98 10.48 -21.23
C ASP A 57 -1.14 10.71 -19.96
N LYS A 58 -1.79 10.59 -18.80
CA LYS A 58 -1.10 10.69 -17.53
C LYS A 58 -0.17 9.49 -17.34
N PHE A 59 1.10 9.78 -17.09
CA PHE A 59 2.11 8.76 -16.78
C PHE A 59 1.76 8.04 -15.48
N ASN A 60 1.76 6.71 -15.52
CA ASN A 60 1.56 5.88 -14.34
C ASN A 60 2.70 4.86 -14.23
N ARG A 61 3.37 4.88 -13.09
CA ARG A 61 4.47 3.96 -12.78
C ARG A 61 4.13 3.19 -11.50
N VAL A 62 4.26 1.87 -11.57
CA VAL A 62 4.10 0.97 -10.43
C VAL A 62 5.42 0.25 -10.14
N ASP A 63 5.60 -0.26 -8.92
CA ASP A 63 6.85 -0.94 -8.59
C ASP A 63 6.99 -2.29 -9.30
N ILE A 64 5.93 -3.08 -9.33
CA ILE A 64 5.86 -4.31 -10.13
C ILE A 64 4.50 -4.44 -10.79
N LYS A 65 4.51 -4.88 -12.05
CA LYS A 65 3.38 -5.40 -12.78
C LYS A 65 3.76 -6.79 -13.31
N ALA A 66 3.04 -7.82 -12.85
CA ALA A 66 3.33 -9.21 -13.16
C ALA A 66 2.12 -9.89 -13.79
N LYS A 67 2.38 -10.93 -14.57
CA LYS A 67 1.36 -11.84 -15.10
C LYS A 67 1.56 -13.22 -14.53
N ASN A 68 0.50 -13.79 -13.95
CA ASN A 68 0.56 -15.13 -13.37
C ASN A 68 0.17 -16.23 -14.40
N SER A 69 0.26 -17.49 -13.98
CA SER A 69 -0.05 -18.66 -14.80
C SER A 69 -1.51 -18.74 -15.27
N LYS A 70 -2.44 -18.04 -14.57
CA LYS A 70 -3.85 -17.91 -14.96
C LYS A 70 -4.07 -16.78 -15.99
N GLY A 71 -3.03 -16.01 -16.31
CA GLY A 71 -3.08 -14.85 -17.20
C GLY A 71 -3.62 -13.59 -16.52
N GLU A 72 -3.78 -13.60 -15.19
CA GLU A 72 -4.21 -12.45 -14.41
C GLU A 72 -3.07 -11.46 -14.22
N ILE A 73 -3.39 -10.19 -14.07
CA ILE A 73 -2.42 -9.11 -13.87
C ILE A 73 -2.35 -8.79 -12.38
N ILE A 74 -1.13 -8.75 -11.85
CA ILE A 74 -0.87 -8.40 -10.46
C ILE A 74 0.00 -7.15 -10.41
N ILE A 75 -0.51 -6.12 -9.77
CA ILE A 75 0.20 -4.86 -9.51
C ILE A 75 0.60 -4.84 -8.05
N VAL A 76 1.88 -4.58 -7.77
CA VAL A 76 2.37 -4.31 -6.43
C VAL A 76 2.99 -2.92 -6.41
N GLU A 77 2.58 -2.12 -5.44
CA GLU A 77 3.06 -0.78 -5.23
C GLU A 77 3.43 -0.56 -3.77
N ILE A 78 4.59 0.04 -3.52
CA ILE A 78 5.07 0.36 -2.18
C ILE A 78 5.19 1.86 -2.05
N GLN A 79 4.42 2.42 -1.13
CA GLN A 79 4.35 3.84 -0.91
C GLN A 79 4.84 4.20 0.48
N ASN A 80 5.92 4.98 0.54
CA ASN A 80 6.52 5.40 1.81
C ASN A 80 5.90 6.67 2.38
N THR A 81 5.27 7.50 1.55
CA THR A 81 4.70 8.79 1.93
C THR A 81 3.27 8.95 1.47
N SER A 82 2.49 9.71 2.25
CA SER A 82 1.12 10.03 1.89
C SER A 82 1.07 10.91 0.63
N GLU A 83 0.18 10.56 -0.27
CA GLU A 83 -0.18 11.35 -1.45
C GLU A 83 -1.64 11.75 -1.40
N LEU A 84 -1.94 12.98 -1.81
CA LEU A 84 -3.31 13.38 -2.09
C LEU A 84 -3.84 12.54 -3.26
N TYR A 85 -5.08 12.10 -3.16
CA TYR A 85 -5.75 11.32 -4.20
C TYR A 85 -5.08 9.96 -4.50
N TYR A 86 -4.52 9.33 -3.47
CA TYR A 86 -3.83 8.04 -3.62
C TYR A 86 -4.75 6.94 -4.17
N LEU A 87 -5.99 6.86 -3.68
CA LEU A 87 -6.95 5.83 -4.15
C LEU A 87 -7.35 6.05 -5.60
N GLU A 88 -7.49 7.31 -6.02
CA GLU A 88 -7.75 7.67 -7.42
C GLU A 88 -6.57 7.26 -8.32
N ARG A 89 -5.34 7.42 -7.84
CA ARG A 89 -4.14 6.95 -8.54
C ARG A 89 -4.13 5.41 -8.68
N VAL A 90 -4.45 4.69 -7.62
CA VAL A 90 -4.58 3.22 -7.65
C VAL A 90 -5.65 2.79 -8.63
N LEU A 91 -6.82 3.43 -8.60
CA LEU A 91 -7.93 3.16 -9.54
C LEU A 91 -7.51 3.41 -10.99
N TYR A 92 -6.84 4.54 -11.26
CA TYR A 92 -6.32 4.86 -12.58
C TYR A 92 -5.31 3.81 -13.08
N GLY A 93 -4.37 3.39 -12.22
CA GLY A 93 -3.38 2.37 -12.53
C GLY A 93 -4.00 1.02 -12.89
N VAL A 94 -5.03 0.61 -12.19
CA VAL A 94 -5.79 -0.61 -12.50
C VAL A 94 -6.56 -0.48 -13.82
N ALA A 95 -7.22 0.65 -14.06
CA ALA A 95 -7.93 0.90 -15.32
C ALA A 95 -6.97 0.88 -16.51
N LYS A 96 -5.80 1.50 -16.37
CA LYS A 96 -4.74 1.48 -17.39
C LYS A 96 -4.25 0.05 -17.67
N ALA A 97 -3.98 -0.74 -16.63
CA ALA A 97 -3.58 -2.14 -16.78
C ALA A 97 -4.64 -2.99 -17.49
N ILE A 98 -5.93 -2.72 -17.31
CA ILE A 98 -7.01 -3.40 -18.03
C ILE A 98 -6.96 -3.01 -19.51
N THR A 99 -6.87 -1.73 -19.84
CA THR A 99 -6.91 -1.24 -21.22
C THR A 99 -5.68 -1.63 -22.01
N GLU A 100 -4.50 -1.71 -21.41
CA GLU A 100 -3.26 -2.14 -22.06
C GLU A 100 -3.27 -3.62 -22.49
N HIS A 101 -4.16 -4.44 -21.91
CA HIS A 101 -4.21 -5.87 -22.17
C HIS A 101 -5.42 -6.31 -23.01
N ILE A 102 -6.16 -5.35 -23.57
CA ILE A 102 -7.25 -5.59 -24.51
C ILE A 102 -7.08 -4.71 -25.76
N ASN A 103 -7.06 -5.33 -26.92
CA ASN A 103 -6.91 -4.62 -28.19
C ASN A 103 -8.25 -4.41 -28.88
N LEU A 104 -8.30 -3.43 -29.80
CA LEU A 104 -9.45 -3.20 -30.65
C LEU A 104 -9.78 -4.49 -31.46
N GLY A 105 -11.04 -4.90 -31.41
CA GLY A 105 -11.51 -6.13 -32.07
C GLY A 105 -11.45 -7.38 -31.18
N ASN A 106 -10.80 -7.32 -30.04
CA ASN A 106 -10.83 -8.44 -29.08
C ASN A 106 -12.20 -8.54 -28.40
N SER A 107 -12.58 -9.77 -28.06
CA SER A 107 -13.75 -10.01 -27.24
C SER A 107 -13.53 -9.49 -25.81
N TYR A 108 -14.54 -8.94 -25.16
CA TYR A 108 -14.50 -8.60 -23.74
C TYR A 108 -14.17 -9.80 -22.83
N LYS A 109 -14.27 -11.02 -23.33
CA LYS A 109 -13.77 -12.22 -22.67
C LYS A 109 -12.26 -12.18 -22.40
N GLU A 110 -11.51 -11.38 -23.17
CA GLU A 110 -10.06 -11.21 -23.04
C GLU A 110 -9.65 -10.26 -21.89
N VAL A 111 -10.61 -9.53 -21.30
CA VAL A 111 -10.35 -8.70 -20.12
C VAL A 111 -9.82 -9.58 -19.01
N LYS A 112 -8.63 -9.24 -18.50
CA LYS A 112 -7.96 -9.99 -17.46
C LYS A 112 -8.35 -9.47 -16.08
N LYS A 113 -8.49 -10.39 -15.11
CA LYS A 113 -8.57 -10.05 -13.70
C LYS A 113 -7.32 -9.28 -13.30
N VAL A 114 -7.50 -8.22 -12.50
CA VAL A 114 -6.40 -7.43 -11.95
C VAL A 114 -6.44 -7.48 -10.43
N TYR A 115 -5.30 -7.77 -9.82
CA TYR A 115 -5.05 -7.60 -8.40
C TYR A 115 -4.16 -6.37 -8.21
N SER A 116 -4.53 -5.50 -7.29
CA SER A 116 -3.73 -4.33 -6.91
C SER A 116 -3.40 -4.41 -5.42
N ILE A 117 -2.13 -4.59 -5.11
CA ILE A 117 -1.61 -4.68 -3.73
C ILE A 117 -0.81 -3.42 -3.44
N SER A 118 -1.29 -2.62 -2.49
CA SER A 118 -0.65 -1.39 -2.03
C SER A 118 -0.04 -1.61 -0.64
N ILE A 119 1.27 -1.53 -0.53
CA ILE A 119 2.02 -1.61 0.74
C ILE A 119 2.31 -0.19 1.20
N LEU A 120 1.65 0.23 2.30
CA LEU A 120 1.60 1.61 2.75
C LEU A 120 2.36 1.79 4.07
N TYR A 121 3.37 2.65 4.05
CA TYR A 121 4.14 3.07 5.23
C TYR A 121 3.66 4.40 5.81
N PHE A 122 2.41 4.77 5.51
CA PHE A 122 1.75 5.97 6.03
C PHE A 122 0.30 5.66 6.41
N ASP A 123 -0.33 6.57 7.18
CA ASP A 123 -1.73 6.44 7.56
C ASP A 123 -2.64 6.80 6.38
N LEU A 124 -3.35 5.81 5.83
CA LEU A 124 -4.38 6.00 4.83
C LEU A 124 -5.76 5.89 5.51
N GLY A 125 -6.32 7.03 5.87
CA GLY A 125 -7.64 7.08 6.51
C GLY A 125 -7.68 6.51 7.92
N LYS A 126 -8.90 6.25 8.44
CA LYS A 126 -9.16 5.71 9.78
C LYS A 126 -9.69 4.29 9.67
N GLY A 127 -9.28 3.42 10.58
CA GLY A 127 -9.73 2.04 10.67
C GLY A 127 -8.87 1.26 11.65
N SER A 128 -9.37 0.14 12.17
CA SER A 128 -8.72 -0.64 13.21
C SER A 128 -7.86 -1.79 12.70
N ASP A 129 -7.97 -2.14 11.40
CA ASP A 129 -7.22 -3.23 10.80
C ASP A 129 -5.98 -2.71 10.04
N TYR A 130 -4.99 -3.57 9.89
CA TYR A 130 -3.79 -3.32 9.09
C TYR A 130 -3.89 -3.82 7.65
N ILE A 131 -4.95 -4.60 7.31
CA ILE A 131 -5.24 -5.05 5.93
C ILE A 131 -6.70 -4.78 5.60
N TYR A 132 -6.92 -4.15 4.44
CA TYR A 132 -8.23 -3.93 3.87
C TYR A 132 -8.32 -4.54 2.48
N VAL A 133 -9.39 -5.29 2.22
CA VAL A 133 -9.65 -5.91 0.92
C VAL A 133 -10.90 -5.31 0.30
N GLY A 134 -10.73 -4.72 -0.90
CA GLY A 134 -11.82 -4.20 -1.71
C GLY A 134 -12.14 -5.15 -2.86
N GLN A 135 -13.38 -5.61 -2.93
CA GLN A 135 -13.90 -6.48 -4.00
C GLN A 135 -15.29 -6.02 -4.43
N ASN A 136 -15.60 -6.21 -5.69
CA ASN A 136 -16.93 -5.93 -6.21
C ASN A 136 -17.82 -7.15 -6.11
N ASN A 137 -18.84 -7.06 -5.26
CA ASN A 137 -19.93 -8.02 -5.17
C ASN A 137 -21.25 -7.30 -5.42
N PHE A 138 -22.15 -7.89 -6.17
CA PHE A 138 -23.48 -7.35 -6.37
C PHE A 138 -24.45 -8.08 -5.46
N VAL A 139 -25.06 -7.31 -4.56
CA VAL A 139 -26.00 -7.83 -3.54
C VAL A 139 -27.40 -7.35 -3.87
N GLY A 140 -28.35 -8.26 -3.90
CA GLY A 140 -29.75 -7.96 -4.14
C GLY A 140 -30.28 -6.90 -3.16
N LEU A 141 -30.89 -5.83 -3.67
CA LEU A 141 -31.35 -4.72 -2.84
C LEU A 141 -32.40 -5.20 -1.81
N HIS A 142 -33.27 -6.08 -2.22
CA HIS A 142 -34.38 -6.56 -1.40
C HIS A 142 -34.09 -7.89 -0.70
N THR A 143 -33.53 -8.85 -1.42
CA THR A 143 -33.32 -10.25 -0.95
C THR A 143 -32.00 -10.45 -0.23
N LYS A 144 -31.03 -9.52 -0.41
CA LYS A 144 -29.69 -9.59 0.18
C LYS A 144 -28.86 -10.80 -0.28
N ASP A 145 -29.30 -11.51 -1.30
CA ASP A 145 -28.53 -12.57 -1.94
C ASP A 145 -27.40 -12.00 -2.81
N GLN A 146 -26.42 -12.83 -3.12
CA GLN A 146 -25.31 -12.47 -4.00
C GLN A 146 -25.62 -12.87 -5.45
N LEU A 147 -25.39 -11.93 -6.38
CA LEU A 147 -25.51 -12.23 -7.81
C LEU A 147 -24.39 -13.17 -8.25
N ILE A 148 -24.76 -14.28 -8.87
CA ILE A 148 -23.85 -15.22 -9.53
C ILE A 148 -24.12 -15.18 -11.02
N ILE A 149 -23.05 -14.97 -11.81
CA ILE A 149 -23.14 -14.92 -13.27
C ILE A 149 -22.92 -16.31 -13.83
N SER A 150 -23.78 -16.72 -14.75
CA SER A 150 -23.62 -17.95 -15.51
C SER A 150 -23.17 -17.60 -16.94
N THR A 151 -22.00 -18.10 -17.35
CA THR A 151 -21.47 -17.95 -18.69
C THR A 151 -21.30 -19.29 -19.37
N LYS A 152 -21.57 -19.38 -20.68
CA LYS A 152 -21.28 -20.59 -21.45
C LYS A 152 -19.83 -20.53 -21.92
N GLU A 153 -18.99 -21.43 -21.46
CA GLU A 153 -17.62 -21.61 -21.91
C GLU A 153 -17.51 -22.96 -22.61
N LYS A 154 -17.31 -22.90 -23.94
CA LYS A 154 -17.40 -24.07 -24.82
C LYS A 154 -18.76 -24.77 -24.62
N ASP A 155 -18.77 -26.00 -24.14
CA ASP A 155 -20.00 -26.78 -23.90
C ASP A 155 -20.46 -26.80 -22.43
N ASN A 156 -19.75 -26.09 -21.56
CA ASN A 156 -20.04 -26.07 -20.13
C ASN A 156 -20.62 -24.72 -19.68
N ILE A 157 -21.55 -24.79 -18.72
CA ILE A 157 -22.01 -23.59 -18.00
C ILE A 157 -21.07 -23.38 -16.82
N VAL A 158 -20.33 -22.27 -16.86
CA VAL A 158 -19.44 -21.85 -15.77
C VAL A 158 -20.14 -20.77 -14.96
N ARG A 159 -20.16 -20.92 -13.66
CA ARG A 159 -20.67 -19.92 -12.71
C ARG A 159 -19.52 -19.14 -12.14
N LYS A 160 -19.62 -17.80 -12.16
CA LYS A 160 -18.61 -16.90 -11.63
C LYS A 160 -19.26 -15.84 -10.73
N SER A 161 -18.60 -15.50 -9.64
CA SER A 161 -18.97 -14.32 -8.88
C SER A 161 -18.42 -13.06 -9.57
N PRO A 162 -19.03 -11.89 -9.41
CA PRO A 162 -18.48 -10.64 -9.91
C PRO A 162 -17.05 -10.38 -9.42
N SER A 163 -16.71 -10.76 -8.20
CA SER A 163 -15.36 -10.63 -7.63
C SER A 163 -14.27 -11.40 -8.38
N GLU A 164 -14.61 -12.42 -9.17
CA GLU A 164 -13.67 -13.13 -10.03
C GLU A 164 -13.36 -12.39 -11.34
N ILE A 165 -14.18 -11.41 -11.70
CA ILE A 165 -14.03 -10.61 -12.93
C ILE A 165 -13.48 -9.21 -12.62
N PHE A 166 -14.08 -8.54 -11.63
CA PHE A 166 -13.70 -7.19 -11.23
C PHE A 166 -12.35 -7.17 -10.50
N PRO A 167 -11.63 -6.04 -10.52
CA PRO A 167 -10.38 -5.90 -9.78
C PRO A 167 -10.54 -6.18 -8.29
N THR A 168 -9.49 -6.72 -7.68
CA THR A 168 -9.35 -6.84 -6.23
C THR A 168 -8.26 -5.89 -5.76
N TYR A 169 -8.57 -5.09 -4.75
CA TYR A 169 -7.66 -4.14 -4.13
C TYR A 169 -7.29 -4.65 -2.74
N ILE A 170 -6.00 -4.66 -2.42
CA ILE A 170 -5.48 -5.04 -1.10
C ILE A 170 -4.61 -3.87 -0.60
N LEU A 171 -5.04 -3.25 0.50
CA LEU A 171 -4.31 -2.17 1.15
C LEU A 171 -3.67 -2.71 2.42
N VAL A 172 -2.35 -2.65 2.51
CA VAL A 172 -1.56 -3.12 3.65
C VAL A 172 -0.99 -1.92 4.37
N ARG A 173 -1.55 -1.56 5.52
CA ARG A 173 -1.13 -0.46 6.40
C ARG A 173 -0.05 -0.97 7.35
N VAL A 174 1.18 -1.03 6.88
CA VAL A 174 2.30 -1.71 7.56
C VAL A 174 2.52 -1.20 8.99
N ASN A 175 2.38 0.12 9.21
CA ASN A 175 2.61 0.73 10.52
C ASN A 175 1.55 0.36 11.56
N GLU A 176 0.35 -0.04 11.16
CA GLU A 176 -0.75 -0.42 12.04
C GLU A 176 -0.62 -1.85 12.60
N PHE A 177 0.28 -2.66 12.04
CA PHE A 177 0.53 -4.00 12.57
C PHE A 177 1.25 -3.92 13.92
N ASN A 178 0.59 -4.35 15.00
CA ASN A 178 1.09 -4.24 16.39
C ASN A 178 1.05 -5.56 17.17
N SER A 179 0.88 -6.69 16.48
CA SER A 179 0.81 -8.00 17.10
C SER A 179 2.06 -8.85 16.86
N VAL A 180 2.18 -9.95 17.62
CA VAL A 180 3.17 -10.99 17.35
C VAL A 180 2.67 -11.81 16.16
N ALA A 181 3.54 -12.01 15.16
CA ALA A 181 3.20 -12.78 13.98
C ALA A 181 2.91 -14.25 14.30
N LYS A 182 1.72 -14.74 13.94
CA LYS A 182 1.24 -16.11 14.17
C LYS A 182 0.84 -16.84 12.89
N SER A 183 0.70 -16.11 11.80
CA SER A 183 0.30 -16.62 10.49
C SER A 183 1.32 -16.22 9.42
N PRO A 184 1.39 -16.90 8.28
CA PRO A 184 2.25 -16.51 7.17
C PRO A 184 2.06 -15.05 6.72
N LEU A 185 0.81 -14.56 6.76
CA LEU A 185 0.48 -13.18 6.43
C LEU A 185 1.11 -12.20 7.43
N GLU A 186 0.98 -12.48 8.72
CA GLU A 186 1.56 -11.65 9.78
C GLU A 186 3.08 -11.70 9.78
N GLU A 187 3.70 -12.84 9.44
CA GLU A 187 5.15 -12.92 9.26
C GLU A 187 5.63 -12.02 8.12
N TRP A 188 4.91 -11.98 7.00
CA TRP A 188 5.20 -11.06 5.91
C TRP A 188 5.04 -9.59 6.34
N VAL A 189 3.94 -9.24 7.02
CA VAL A 189 3.73 -7.86 7.48
C VAL A 189 4.78 -7.46 8.53
N ASN A 190 5.18 -8.38 9.41
CA ASN A 190 6.28 -8.16 10.35
C ASN A 190 7.61 -7.90 9.62
N TYR A 191 7.91 -8.68 8.59
CA TYR A 191 9.11 -8.43 7.76
C TYR A 191 9.04 -7.07 7.06
N LEU A 192 7.89 -6.72 6.46
CA LEU A 192 7.69 -5.40 5.85
C LEU A 192 7.92 -4.26 6.85
N LYS A 193 7.41 -4.40 8.08
CA LYS A 193 7.51 -3.37 9.12
C LYS A 193 8.90 -3.29 9.74
N ASN A 194 9.43 -4.41 10.17
CA ASN A 194 10.58 -4.47 11.10
C ASN A 194 11.86 -5.00 10.43
N GLY A 195 11.80 -5.49 9.18
CA GLY A 195 12.93 -6.11 8.50
C GLY A 195 13.39 -7.43 9.15
N VAL A 196 12.53 -8.09 9.93
CA VAL A 196 12.85 -9.31 10.68
C VAL A 196 12.15 -10.51 10.06
N ILE A 197 12.91 -11.58 9.80
CA ILE A 197 12.38 -12.86 9.33
C ILE A 197 12.78 -13.92 10.36
N ALA A 198 11.80 -14.63 10.91
CA ALA A 198 12.04 -15.69 11.87
C ALA A 198 12.89 -16.82 11.28
N ALA A 199 13.78 -17.43 12.10
CA ALA A 199 14.66 -18.50 11.64
C ALA A 199 13.91 -19.76 11.22
N ASP A 200 12.79 -20.03 11.88
CA ASP A 200 11.90 -21.16 11.70
C ASP A 200 10.66 -20.85 10.84
N THR A 201 10.66 -19.70 10.12
CA THR A 201 9.54 -19.31 9.27
C THR A 201 9.13 -20.41 8.30
N LYS A 202 7.83 -20.62 8.19
CA LYS A 202 7.21 -21.51 7.19
C LYS A 202 6.41 -20.73 6.15
N ALA A 203 6.39 -19.40 6.26
CA ALA A 203 5.68 -18.56 5.32
C ALA A 203 6.28 -18.69 3.91
N PRO A 204 5.46 -18.96 2.89
CA PRO A 204 5.90 -19.02 1.50
C PRO A 204 6.74 -17.79 1.14
N GLY A 205 7.89 -18.00 0.50
CA GLY A 205 8.81 -16.96 0.06
C GLY A 205 9.74 -16.38 1.13
N LEU A 206 9.39 -16.38 2.43
CA LEU A 206 10.23 -15.80 3.48
C LEU A 206 11.50 -16.64 3.74
N GLN A 207 11.43 -17.96 3.61
CA GLN A 207 12.65 -18.80 3.70
C GLN A 207 13.66 -18.48 2.59
N GLU A 208 13.15 -18.21 1.40
CA GLU A 208 13.98 -17.80 0.26
C GLU A 208 14.48 -16.37 0.43
N ALA A 209 13.65 -15.46 0.94
CA ALA A 209 14.03 -14.10 1.29
C ALA A 209 15.19 -14.08 2.29
N ARG A 210 15.18 -14.95 3.31
CA ARG A 210 16.31 -15.10 4.26
C ARG A 210 17.63 -15.46 3.58
N LYS A 211 17.58 -16.19 2.49
CA LYS A 211 18.80 -16.58 1.76
C LYS A 211 19.28 -15.48 0.82
N LYS A 212 18.33 -14.79 0.16
CA LYS A 212 18.65 -13.87 -0.95
C LYS A 212 18.69 -12.39 -0.56
N LEU A 213 18.07 -12.01 0.55
CA LEU A 213 17.93 -10.61 0.95
C LEU A 213 18.82 -10.24 2.15
N LYS A 214 19.98 -10.86 2.27
CA LYS A 214 20.92 -10.56 3.35
C LYS A 214 21.76 -9.34 3.00
N TYR A 215 21.72 -8.34 3.87
CA TYR A 215 22.47 -7.11 3.72
C TYR A 215 23.98 -7.35 3.55
N TYR A 216 24.53 -8.28 4.35
CA TYR A 216 25.97 -8.54 4.36
C TYR A 216 26.50 -9.34 3.15
N GLU A 217 25.59 -9.89 2.33
CA GLU A 217 25.96 -10.58 1.08
C GLU A 217 25.99 -9.63 -0.13
N MET A 218 25.58 -8.37 0.06
CA MET A 218 25.66 -7.33 -0.97
C MET A 218 27.10 -6.87 -1.17
N SER A 219 27.44 -6.44 -2.39
CA SER A 219 28.69 -5.72 -2.68
C SER A 219 28.74 -4.38 -1.93
N ASP A 220 29.94 -3.81 -1.76
CA ASP A 220 30.11 -2.52 -1.08
C ASP A 220 29.31 -1.40 -1.76
N ALA A 221 29.29 -1.38 -3.10
CA ALA A 221 28.52 -0.41 -3.87
C ALA A 221 27.01 -0.54 -3.65
N GLU A 222 26.49 -1.78 -3.59
CA GLU A 222 25.08 -2.04 -3.31
C GLU A 222 24.70 -1.68 -1.88
N ARG A 223 25.55 -1.98 -0.90
CA ARG A 223 25.34 -1.57 0.49
C ARG A 223 25.29 -0.06 0.62
N HIS A 224 26.22 0.64 -0.01
CA HIS A 224 26.24 2.12 -0.01
C HIS A 224 24.94 2.69 -0.59
N ALA A 225 24.54 2.22 -1.76
CA ALA A 225 23.29 2.66 -2.39
C ALA A 225 22.04 2.30 -1.58
N TYR A 226 22.04 1.17 -0.85
CA TYR A 226 20.96 0.79 0.05
C TYR A 226 20.92 1.69 1.31
N ASP A 227 22.07 1.99 1.89
CA ASP A 227 22.16 2.87 3.06
C ASP A 227 21.78 4.31 2.71
N GLU A 228 22.13 4.81 1.52
CA GLU A 228 21.61 6.09 0.99
C GLU A 228 20.08 6.09 0.86
N HIS A 229 19.49 4.99 0.36
CA HIS A 229 18.05 4.86 0.27
C HIS A 229 17.38 4.90 1.65
N LEU A 230 17.94 4.22 2.66
CA LEU A 230 17.44 4.27 4.03
C LEU A 230 17.52 5.68 4.62
N ASN A 231 18.64 6.36 4.39
CA ASN A 231 18.83 7.75 4.83
C ASN A 231 17.82 8.70 4.19
N ALA A 232 17.56 8.54 2.89
CA ALA A 232 16.55 9.35 2.20
C ALA A 232 15.14 9.15 2.79
N ILE A 233 14.75 7.89 3.10
CA ILE A 233 13.46 7.59 3.76
C ILE A 233 13.41 8.22 5.16
N MET A 234 14.50 8.13 5.94
CA MET A 234 14.57 8.71 7.28
C MET A 234 14.40 10.22 7.24
N ILE A 235 15.16 10.92 6.39
CA ILE A 235 15.06 12.38 6.20
C ILE A 235 13.64 12.78 5.78
N GLN A 236 13.03 12.04 4.85
CA GLN A 236 11.67 12.31 4.39
C GLN A 236 10.65 12.17 5.51
N ASN A 237 10.78 11.14 6.36
CA ASN A 237 9.91 10.93 7.51
C ASN A 237 10.08 12.03 8.58
N ASP A 238 11.31 12.49 8.81
CA ASP A 238 11.59 13.57 9.74
C ASP A 238 10.96 14.89 9.26
N VAL A 239 11.11 15.23 7.97
CA VAL A 239 10.47 16.40 7.37
C VAL A 239 8.95 16.35 7.51
N LEU A 240 8.33 15.22 7.21
CA LEU A 240 6.87 15.04 7.36
C LEU A 240 6.42 15.14 8.81
N THR A 241 7.20 14.59 9.74
CA THR A 241 6.90 14.63 11.17
C THR A 241 6.95 16.06 11.69
N ASN A 242 7.98 16.82 11.30
CA ASN A 242 8.12 18.23 11.66
C ASN A 242 6.98 19.07 11.08
N ALA A 243 6.68 18.93 9.79
CA ALA A 243 5.57 19.65 9.15
C ALA A 243 4.20 19.32 9.82
N LYS A 244 3.98 18.05 10.23
CA LYS A 244 2.78 17.64 10.96
C LYS A 244 2.71 18.25 12.37
N GLN A 245 3.84 18.38 13.05
CA GLN A 245 3.90 19.02 14.37
C GLN A 245 3.65 20.51 14.27
N GLU A 246 4.29 21.19 13.31
CA GLU A 246 4.08 22.62 13.03
C GLU A 246 2.63 22.91 12.68
N GLY A 247 2.05 22.20 11.71
CA GLY A 247 0.65 22.38 11.32
C GLY A 247 -0.34 22.10 12.47
N ARG A 248 -0.02 21.16 13.37
CA ARG A 248 -0.83 20.94 14.58
C ARG A 248 -0.72 22.08 15.58
N ALA A 249 0.47 22.65 15.75
CA ALA A 249 0.68 23.79 16.64
C ALA A 249 -0.03 25.03 16.10
N GLU A 250 0.09 25.32 14.82
CA GLU A 250 -0.60 26.40 14.14
C GLU A 250 -2.13 26.25 14.22
N GLY A 251 -2.66 25.07 13.85
CA GLY A 251 -4.11 24.80 13.92
C GLY A 251 -4.68 24.96 15.34
N ARG A 252 -3.93 24.52 16.38
CA ARG A 252 -4.35 24.76 17.76
C ARG A 252 -4.33 26.24 18.14
N ALA A 253 -3.35 26.99 17.64
CA ALA A 253 -3.28 28.43 17.93
C ALA A 253 -4.43 29.18 17.24
N GLU A 254 -4.73 28.83 15.98
CA GLU A 254 -5.88 29.40 15.26
C GLU A 254 -7.22 29.04 15.91
N GLU A 255 -7.42 27.80 16.34
CA GLU A 255 -8.61 27.35 17.03
C GLU A 255 -8.84 28.14 18.34
N LYS A 256 -7.78 28.31 19.15
CA LYS A 256 -7.84 29.10 20.38
C LYS A 256 -8.23 30.54 20.11
N LYS A 257 -7.70 31.17 19.06
CA LYS A 257 -8.08 32.52 18.65
C LYS A 257 -9.53 32.58 18.19
N ALA A 258 -9.98 31.63 17.39
CA ALA A 258 -11.35 31.57 16.91
C ALA A 258 -12.36 31.40 18.06
N ILE A 259 -12.04 30.53 19.04
CA ILE A 259 -12.86 30.38 20.24
C ILE A 259 -12.88 31.68 21.06
N ALA A 260 -11.73 32.32 21.27
CA ALA A 260 -11.64 33.59 22.01
C ALA A 260 -12.46 34.70 21.34
N LEU A 261 -12.38 34.85 20.02
CA LEU A 261 -13.21 35.82 19.26
C LEU A 261 -14.72 35.54 19.40
N SER A 262 -15.10 34.26 19.33
CA SER A 262 -16.49 33.85 19.51
C SER A 262 -17.03 34.18 20.91
N LEU A 263 -16.22 33.97 21.96
CA LEU A 263 -16.58 34.28 23.35
C LEU A 263 -16.60 35.80 23.62
N LEU A 264 -15.67 36.56 23.03
CA LEU A 264 -15.69 38.02 23.07
C LEU A 264 -16.97 38.61 22.46
N ALA A 265 -17.39 38.07 21.31
CA ALA A 265 -18.64 38.49 20.64
C ALA A 265 -19.89 38.20 21.49
N GLN A 266 -19.80 37.24 22.41
CA GLN A 266 -20.89 36.93 23.38
C GLN A 266 -20.75 37.70 24.70
N ASN A 267 -19.84 38.68 24.79
CA ASN A 267 -19.54 39.48 26.00
C ASN A 267 -19.12 38.64 27.21
N VAL A 268 -18.44 37.54 26.98
CA VAL A 268 -17.82 36.72 28.06
C VAL A 268 -16.63 37.47 28.65
N ALA A 269 -16.52 37.47 29.98
CA ALA A 269 -15.39 38.14 30.67
C ALA A 269 -14.02 37.59 30.25
N PRO A 270 -13.00 38.44 30.00
CA PRO A 270 -11.70 38.03 29.56
C PRO A 270 -11.05 36.95 30.40
N GLU A 271 -11.28 36.97 31.71
CA GLU A 271 -10.72 35.98 32.69
C GLU A 271 -11.25 34.56 32.40
N ILE A 272 -12.53 34.46 31.97
CA ILE A 272 -13.13 33.17 31.57
C ILE A 272 -12.56 32.69 30.24
N ILE A 273 -12.32 33.63 29.30
CA ILE A 273 -11.73 33.31 28.00
C ILE A 273 -10.29 32.81 28.18
N VAL A 274 -9.51 33.40 29.08
CA VAL A 274 -8.16 32.90 29.48
C VAL A 274 -8.26 31.44 29.92
N GLN A 275 -9.19 31.12 30.85
CA GLN A 275 -9.37 29.77 31.35
C GLN A 275 -9.77 28.78 30.27
N ALA A 276 -10.63 29.18 29.33
CA ALA A 276 -11.16 28.33 28.27
C ALA A 276 -10.13 28.06 27.16
N THR A 277 -9.30 29.05 26.81
CA THR A 277 -8.42 29.00 25.63
C THR A 277 -6.95 28.84 26.00
N GLY A 278 -6.56 29.23 27.21
CA GLY A 278 -5.16 29.32 27.65
C GLY A 278 -4.37 30.44 26.95
N LEU A 279 -5.05 31.40 26.30
CA LEU A 279 -4.46 32.64 25.82
C LEU A 279 -4.28 33.62 26.98
N SER A 280 -3.26 34.47 26.92
CA SER A 280 -3.07 35.54 27.87
C SER A 280 -4.09 36.67 27.69
N ILE A 281 -4.32 37.45 28.73
CA ILE A 281 -5.20 38.66 28.64
C ILE A 281 -4.69 39.64 27.57
N GLU A 282 -3.37 39.75 27.40
CA GLU A 282 -2.77 40.61 26.39
C GLU A 282 -3.03 40.12 24.95
N GLU A 283 -3.01 38.81 24.73
CA GLU A 283 -3.36 38.20 23.43
C GLU A 283 -4.85 38.39 23.13
N ILE A 284 -5.71 38.21 24.12
CA ILE A 284 -7.18 38.40 23.96
C ILE A 284 -7.52 39.85 23.63
N LYS A 285 -6.81 40.82 24.24
CA LYS A 285 -7.05 42.26 23.95
C LYS A 285 -6.58 42.68 22.55
N LYS A 286 -5.75 41.88 21.88
CA LYS A 286 -5.24 42.14 20.52
C LYS A 286 -6.09 41.47 19.44
N LEU A 287 -7.06 40.66 19.81
CA LEU A 287 -8.02 40.04 18.91
C LEU A 287 -9.17 40.99 18.59
#